data_27902c3c7d40eaa4d3a46da8943f8baa
#
_entry.id   27902c3c7d40eaa4d3a46da8943f8baa
#
_cell.length_a   1.000
_cell.length_b   1.000
_cell.length_c   1.000
_cell.angle_alpha   90.00
_cell.angle_beta   90.00
_cell.angle_gamma   90.00
#
_symmetry.space_group_name_H-M   'P 1'
#
loop_
_entity.id
_entity.type
_entity.pdbx_description
1 polymer ?
#
loop_
_entity_poly.entity_id
_entity_poly.type
_entity_poly.pdbx_seq_one_letter_code
_entity_poly.pdbx_strand_id
1 'polypeptide(L)'
;MLSYKRHSKEPYILTINKIKKNSKMNNISDILKSKREYSPLSGSEHKYQPKLWNQNYGVKNSHNCYSYALGNIVKGIKSKAQPGYSSAFEHIELKDYNCQAFFNRLKKDSPGSYIETFDNKCLPGFYKIFLALDKENDYHWYRQDDNKAWSHKPGYSSVVDVDAENKKIKNPALASRDYGYLNYKTPCFFSCVNSDLTRSLDEIYSIEK
;
A
#
# COMPACT_ATOMS: atom_id res chain seq x y z
N MET A 1 -26.32 26.10 -27.33
CA MET A 1 -25.80 24.84 -27.86
C MET A 1 -24.39 24.63 -27.29
N LEU A 2 -24.25 23.88 -26.21
CA LEU A 2 -22.96 23.59 -25.56
C LEU A 2 -22.44 22.29 -26.13
N SER A 3 -21.33 22.36 -26.86
CA SER A 3 -20.68 21.18 -27.44
C SER A 3 -19.90 20.41 -26.34
N TYR A 4 -20.38 19.24 -25.98
CA TYR A 4 -19.65 18.27 -25.16
C TYR A 4 -18.47 17.72 -25.96
N LYS A 5 -17.24 18.14 -25.64
CA LYS A 5 -16.02 17.49 -26.12
C LYS A 5 -15.92 16.10 -25.52
N ARG A 6 -16.10 15.06 -26.33
CA ARG A 6 -15.77 13.66 -25.98
C ARG A 6 -14.27 13.59 -25.72
N HIS A 7 -13.87 13.38 -24.47
CA HIS A 7 -12.51 13.02 -24.14
C HIS A 7 -12.21 11.63 -24.74
N SER A 8 -11.10 11.52 -25.44
CA SER A 8 -10.67 10.33 -26.17
C SER A 8 -10.58 9.09 -25.28
N LYS A 9 -11.19 7.98 -25.69
CA LYS A 9 -11.17 6.69 -24.99
C LYS A 9 -9.80 5.97 -25.01
N GLU A 10 -8.84 6.44 -25.81
CA GLU A 10 -7.54 5.79 -26.02
C GLU A 10 -6.65 5.66 -24.77
N PRO A 11 -6.45 6.70 -23.93
CA PRO A 11 -5.62 6.54 -22.74
C PRO A 11 -6.18 5.53 -21.73
N TYR A 12 -7.51 5.39 -21.68
CA TYR A 12 -8.18 4.45 -20.78
C TYR A 12 -7.98 2.98 -21.19
N ILE A 13 -8.02 2.69 -22.50
CA ILE A 13 -7.80 1.34 -23.06
C ILE A 13 -6.34 0.90 -22.87
N LEU A 14 -5.38 1.79 -23.10
CA LEU A 14 -3.96 1.50 -22.87
C LEU A 14 -3.68 1.22 -21.38
N THR A 15 -4.31 1.94 -20.46
CA THR A 15 -4.21 1.74 -19.02
C THR A 15 -4.76 0.37 -18.61
N ILE A 16 -5.94 -0.03 -19.11
CA ILE A 16 -6.55 -1.34 -18.83
C ILE A 16 -5.67 -2.49 -19.35
N ASN A 17 -5.09 -2.36 -20.53
CA ASN A 17 -4.22 -3.37 -21.11
C ASN A 17 -2.91 -3.53 -20.32
N LYS A 18 -2.32 -2.43 -19.83
CA LYS A 18 -1.15 -2.48 -18.95
C LYS A 18 -1.48 -3.10 -17.59
N ILE A 19 -2.63 -2.77 -17.00
CA ILE A 19 -3.12 -3.38 -15.74
C ILE A 19 -3.31 -4.89 -15.91
N LYS A 20 -3.94 -5.34 -17.01
CA LYS A 20 -4.14 -6.77 -17.29
C LYS A 20 -2.83 -7.52 -17.48
N LYS A 21 -1.83 -6.92 -18.16
CA LYS A 21 -0.51 -7.52 -18.38
C LYS A 21 0.27 -7.70 -17.07
N ASN A 22 0.12 -6.80 -16.10
CA ASN A 22 0.85 -6.79 -14.83
C ASN A 22 0.07 -7.46 -13.68
N SER A 23 -0.91 -8.29 -13.98
CA SER A 23 -1.72 -8.98 -12.97
C SER A 23 -1.07 -10.25 -12.39
N LYS A 24 0.04 -10.72 -12.94
CA LYS A 24 0.78 -11.89 -12.43
C LYS A 24 1.73 -11.47 -11.31
N MET A 25 1.70 -12.23 -10.22
CA MET A 25 2.69 -12.11 -9.15
C MET A 25 4.10 -12.31 -9.70
N ASN A 26 4.98 -11.37 -9.38
CA ASN A 26 6.39 -11.52 -9.71
C ASN A 26 7.02 -12.64 -8.87
N ASN A 27 8.01 -13.30 -9.44
CA ASN A 27 8.87 -14.20 -8.65
C ASN A 27 9.59 -13.38 -7.57
N ILE A 28 9.82 -13.97 -6.38
CA ILE A 28 10.59 -13.33 -5.30
C ILE A 28 11.96 -12.86 -5.80
N SER A 29 12.61 -13.66 -6.66
CA SER A 29 13.89 -13.27 -7.26
C SER A 29 13.83 -11.99 -8.10
N ASP A 30 12.68 -11.71 -8.74
CA ASP A 30 12.50 -10.50 -9.54
C ASP A 30 12.21 -9.27 -8.67
N ILE A 31 11.56 -9.48 -7.53
CA ILE A 31 11.31 -8.44 -6.53
C ILE A 31 12.64 -7.94 -5.93
N LEU A 32 13.59 -8.85 -5.72
CA LEU A 32 14.90 -8.55 -5.11
C LEU A 32 15.93 -8.01 -6.11
N LYS A 33 15.69 -8.13 -7.42
CA LYS A 33 16.61 -7.65 -8.47
C LYS A 33 16.28 -6.22 -8.89
N SER A 34 16.50 -5.25 -8.02
CA SER A 34 16.40 -3.84 -8.41
C SER A 34 17.72 -3.32 -8.94
N LYS A 35 17.67 -2.52 -9.99
CA LYS A 35 18.80 -1.78 -10.56
C LYS A 35 18.87 -0.35 -10.04
N ARG A 36 17.87 0.10 -9.28
CA ARG A 36 17.74 1.47 -8.80
C ARG A 36 17.86 1.55 -7.29
N GLU A 37 18.44 2.62 -6.81
CA GLU A 37 18.47 2.93 -5.38
C GLU A 37 17.08 3.33 -4.87
N TYR A 38 16.31 4.05 -5.69
CA TYR A 38 14.95 4.50 -5.38
C TYR A 38 13.99 4.11 -6.50
N SER A 39 12.80 3.71 -6.12
CA SER A 39 11.71 3.53 -7.07
C SER A 39 11.30 4.87 -7.67
N PRO A 40 11.04 4.95 -9.00
CA PRO A 40 10.62 6.20 -9.63
C PRO A 40 9.21 6.60 -9.20
N LEU A 41 9.01 7.91 -8.97
CA LEU A 41 7.72 8.48 -8.61
C LEU A 41 6.78 8.59 -9.81
N SER A 42 5.49 8.37 -9.56
CA SER A 42 4.41 8.60 -10.54
C SER A 42 3.97 10.07 -10.57
N GLY A 43 4.15 10.78 -9.44
CA GLY A 43 3.63 12.12 -9.16
C GLY A 43 2.30 12.10 -8.38
N SER A 44 1.86 10.93 -7.92
CA SER A 44 0.62 10.75 -7.15
C SER A 44 0.88 10.26 -5.73
N GLU A 45 2.13 10.25 -5.31
CA GLU A 45 2.56 9.80 -3.98
C GLU A 45 2.08 10.77 -2.90
N HIS A 46 1.78 10.20 -1.72
CA HIS A 46 1.49 10.99 -0.53
C HIS A 46 2.75 11.71 -0.01
N LYS A 47 2.56 12.88 0.58
CA LYS A 47 3.62 13.55 1.33
C LYS A 47 3.97 12.74 2.58
N TYR A 48 5.27 12.70 2.89
CA TYR A 48 5.72 12.17 4.18
C TYR A 48 5.37 13.16 5.29
N GLN A 49 4.29 12.89 6.01
CA GLN A 49 3.74 13.74 7.08
C GLN A 49 3.57 12.95 8.38
N PRO A 50 4.67 12.53 9.04
CA PRO A 50 4.57 11.69 10.24
C PRO A 50 3.83 12.38 11.39
N LYS A 51 3.89 13.71 11.50
CA LYS A 51 3.18 14.47 12.55
C LYS A 51 1.68 14.24 12.49
N LEU A 52 1.08 14.17 11.31
CA LEU A 52 -0.35 13.93 11.11
C LEU A 52 -0.80 12.60 11.74
N TRP A 53 0.06 11.58 11.69
CA TRP A 53 -0.22 10.24 12.20
C TRP A 53 0.20 10.05 13.67
N ASN A 54 1.25 10.74 14.10
CA ASN A 54 1.92 10.49 15.38
C ASN A 54 1.43 11.39 16.52
N GLN A 55 1.04 12.65 16.22
CA GLN A 55 0.63 13.63 17.24
C GLN A 55 -0.79 13.40 17.74
N ASN A 56 -1.68 12.84 16.93
CA ASN A 56 -3.02 12.50 17.36
C ASN A 56 -3.01 11.09 17.98
N TYR A 57 -3.22 11.02 19.29
CA TYR A 57 -3.24 9.77 20.04
C TYR A 57 -4.27 8.76 19.50
N GLY A 58 -5.47 9.23 19.12
CA GLY A 58 -6.51 8.41 18.53
C GLY A 58 -6.05 7.79 17.21
N VAL A 59 -5.50 8.59 16.28
CA VAL A 59 -4.98 8.10 15.00
C VAL A 59 -3.82 7.13 15.20
N LYS A 60 -2.86 7.48 16.06
CA LYS A 60 -1.70 6.62 16.34
C LYS A 60 -2.11 5.22 16.82
N ASN A 61 -3.12 5.13 17.67
CA ASN A 61 -3.50 3.88 18.34
C ASN A 61 -4.64 3.11 17.64
N SER A 62 -5.31 3.68 16.64
CA SER A 62 -6.39 3.01 15.92
C SER A 62 -6.00 2.56 14.50
N HIS A 63 -4.99 3.18 13.89
CA HIS A 63 -4.56 2.88 12.53
C HIS A 63 -3.31 2.00 12.51
N ASN A 64 -3.23 1.13 11.53
CA ASN A 64 -2.13 0.19 11.33
C ASN A 64 -1.34 0.48 10.04
N CYS A 65 -0.43 -0.44 9.69
CA CYS A 65 0.38 -0.38 8.47
C CYS A 65 -0.47 -0.32 7.20
N TYR A 66 -1.61 -0.99 7.16
CA TYR A 66 -2.50 -1.03 6.00
C TYR A 66 -3.22 0.30 5.80
N SER A 67 -3.82 0.86 6.86
CA SER A 67 -4.42 2.22 6.80
C SER A 67 -3.40 3.25 6.36
N TYR A 68 -2.16 3.16 6.88
CA TYR A 68 -1.09 4.06 6.51
C TYR A 68 -0.67 3.91 5.05
N ALA A 69 -0.51 2.67 4.58
CA ALA A 69 -0.14 2.40 3.19
C ALA A 69 -1.18 2.94 2.21
N LEU A 70 -2.47 2.88 2.57
CA LEU A 70 -3.55 3.46 1.76
C LEU A 70 -3.76 4.96 1.99
N GLY A 71 -2.99 5.61 2.86
CA GLY A 71 -3.12 7.05 3.15
C GLY A 71 -4.40 7.42 3.91
N ASN A 72 -5.04 6.48 4.57
CA ASN A 72 -6.41 6.59 5.08
C ASN A 72 -6.44 6.88 6.58
N ILE A 73 -6.83 8.10 6.96
CA ILE A 73 -7.10 8.47 8.36
C ILE A 73 -8.62 8.59 8.53
N VAL A 74 -9.19 7.64 9.27
CA VAL A 74 -10.62 7.59 9.56
C VAL A 74 -10.88 8.02 11.00
N LYS A 75 -11.73 9.00 11.20
CA LYS A 75 -12.14 9.43 12.53
C LYS A 75 -13.08 8.40 13.17
N GLY A 76 -12.85 8.09 14.45
CA GLY A 76 -13.73 7.21 15.22
C GLY A 76 -13.60 5.73 14.91
N ILE A 77 -12.59 5.29 14.13
CA ILE A 77 -12.33 3.87 13.89
C ILE A 77 -12.05 3.14 15.22
N LYS A 78 -12.77 2.03 15.45
CA LYS A 78 -12.66 1.25 16.69
C LYS A 78 -11.71 0.07 16.57
N SER A 79 -11.39 -0.36 15.34
CA SER A 79 -10.51 -1.49 15.07
C SER A 79 -9.54 -1.18 13.93
N LYS A 80 -8.41 -1.89 13.90
CA LYS A 80 -7.44 -1.77 12.80
C LYS A 80 -8.06 -2.26 11.49
N ALA A 81 -7.90 -1.48 10.43
CA ALA A 81 -8.29 -1.89 9.09
C ALA A 81 -7.56 -3.17 8.66
N GLN A 82 -8.27 -4.07 8.00
CA GLN A 82 -7.72 -5.29 7.42
C GLN A 82 -7.89 -5.25 5.91
N PRO A 83 -6.95 -5.79 5.10
CA PRO A 83 -7.14 -5.89 3.67
C PRO A 83 -8.44 -6.61 3.31
N GLY A 84 -9.25 -5.99 2.44
CA GLY A 84 -10.58 -6.47 2.06
C GLY A 84 -11.70 -6.12 3.03
N TYR A 85 -11.43 -5.24 4.00
CA TYR A 85 -12.38 -4.85 5.05
C TYR A 85 -13.65 -4.18 4.51
N SER A 86 -13.53 -3.39 3.45
CA SER A 86 -14.66 -2.73 2.80
C SER A 86 -15.68 -3.70 2.15
N SER A 87 -15.31 -4.96 1.98
CA SER A 87 -16.14 -5.95 1.26
C SER A 87 -16.76 -7.05 2.14
N ALA A 88 -16.23 -7.30 3.32
CA ALA A 88 -16.78 -8.17 4.35
C ALA A 88 -15.84 -8.13 5.56
N PHE A 89 -16.34 -8.02 6.77
CA PHE A 89 -15.59 -7.98 8.03
C PHE A 89 -14.79 -9.26 8.33
N GLU A 90 -14.19 -9.87 7.31
CA GLU A 90 -13.47 -11.12 7.43
C GLU A 90 -12.04 -10.87 7.87
N HIS A 91 -11.70 -11.33 9.06
CA HIS A 91 -10.31 -11.47 9.48
C HIS A 91 -9.56 -12.39 8.50
N ILE A 92 -8.29 -12.04 8.25
CA ILE A 92 -7.41 -12.93 7.49
C ILE A 92 -6.90 -13.97 8.47
N GLU A 93 -7.25 -15.24 8.24
CA GLU A 93 -6.71 -16.34 9.03
C GLU A 93 -5.24 -16.63 8.62
N LEU A 94 -4.44 -17.12 9.55
CA LEU A 94 -3.02 -17.42 9.29
C LEU A 94 -2.80 -18.37 8.12
N LYS A 95 -3.72 -19.34 7.90
CA LYS A 95 -3.66 -20.23 6.72
C LYS A 95 -3.72 -19.49 5.38
N ASP A 96 -4.29 -18.26 5.37
CA ASP A 96 -4.46 -17.42 4.20
C ASP A 96 -3.33 -16.39 4.05
N TYR A 97 -2.29 -16.45 4.92
CA TYR A 97 -1.14 -15.56 4.84
C TYR A 97 -0.24 -15.92 3.65
N ASN A 98 -0.74 -15.63 2.47
CA ASN A 98 0.00 -15.76 1.22
C ASN A 98 -0.18 -14.50 0.35
N CYS A 99 0.82 -14.20 -0.45
CA CYS A 99 0.88 -12.96 -1.22
C CYS A 99 -0.31 -12.79 -2.18
N GLN A 100 -0.81 -13.88 -2.79
CA GLN A 100 -1.93 -13.81 -3.73
C GLN A 100 -3.25 -13.46 -3.03
N ALA A 101 -3.50 -14.03 -1.84
CA ALA A 101 -4.69 -13.74 -1.05
C ALA A 101 -4.71 -12.26 -0.64
N PHE A 102 -3.58 -11.73 -0.16
CA PHE A 102 -3.46 -10.31 0.18
C PHE A 102 -3.67 -9.39 -1.03
N PHE A 103 -3.13 -9.74 -2.20
CA PHE A 103 -3.37 -8.96 -3.41
C PHE A 103 -4.83 -8.98 -3.85
N ASN A 104 -5.51 -10.11 -3.74
CA ASN A 104 -6.93 -10.21 -4.06
C ASN A 104 -7.79 -9.35 -3.11
N ARG A 105 -7.44 -9.31 -1.82
CA ARG A 105 -8.09 -8.45 -0.82
C ARG A 105 -7.80 -6.96 -1.08
N LEU A 106 -6.55 -6.60 -1.38
CA LEU A 106 -6.19 -5.23 -1.76
C LEU A 106 -7.02 -4.71 -2.94
N LYS A 107 -7.26 -5.54 -3.96
CA LYS A 107 -8.07 -5.15 -5.12
C LYS A 107 -9.54 -4.89 -4.80
N LYS A 108 -10.07 -5.45 -3.71
CA LYS A 108 -11.43 -5.14 -3.24
C LYS A 108 -11.50 -3.72 -2.68
N ASP A 109 -10.48 -3.33 -1.90
CA ASP A 109 -10.40 -2.00 -1.27
C ASP A 109 -9.91 -0.91 -2.22
N SER A 110 -9.05 -1.26 -3.17
CA SER A 110 -8.52 -0.36 -4.20
C SER A 110 -8.68 -0.99 -5.59
N PRO A 111 -9.87 -0.91 -6.19
CA PRO A 111 -10.13 -1.40 -7.54
C PRO A 111 -9.18 -0.77 -8.55
N GLY A 112 -8.69 -1.57 -9.49
CA GLY A 112 -7.69 -1.12 -10.47
C GLY A 112 -6.25 -1.26 -10.00
N SER A 113 -5.98 -1.63 -8.74
CA SER A 113 -4.63 -1.94 -8.28
C SER A 113 -3.98 -3.04 -9.11
N TYR A 114 -2.69 -2.88 -9.37
CA TYR A 114 -1.91 -3.83 -10.17
C TYR A 114 -0.51 -4.00 -9.59
N ILE A 115 0.10 -5.17 -9.88
CA ILE A 115 1.47 -5.46 -9.49
C ILE A 115 2.43 -4.74 -10.45
N GLU A 116 3.46 -4.12 -9.89
CA GLU A 116 4.52 -3.47 -10.66
C GLU A 116 5.89 -3.83 -10.05
N THR A 117 6.96 -3.64 -10.80
CA THR A 117 8.32 -3.80 -10.30
C THR A 117 8.76 -2.58 -9.50
N PHE A 118 9.80 -2.73 -8.69
CA PHE A 118 10.41 -1.60 -8.00
C PHE A 118 10.93 -0.54 -9.00
N ASP A 119 11.53 -0.98 -10.11
CA ASP A 119 12.21 -0.12 -11.07
C ASP A 119 11.29 0.66 -12.01
N ASN A 120 10.03 0.28 -12.10
CA ASN A 120 9.04 0.97 -12.92
C ASN A 120 8.19 1.93 -12.09
N LYS A 121 7.79 3.06 -12.63
CA LYS A 121 6.84 3.96 -11.99
C LYS A 121 5.40 3.48 -12.15
N CYS A 122 4.55 3.81 -11.19
CA CYS A 122 3.11 3.64 -11.34
C CYS A 122 2.54 4.55 -12.44
N LEU A 123 1.35 4.23 -12.93
CA LEU A 123 0.57 5.12 -13.80
C LEU A 123 0.19 6.41 -13.04
N PRO A 124 -0.04 7.53 -13.75
CA PRO A 124 -0.62 8.72 -13.14
C PRO A 124 -1.92 8.39 -12.38
N GLY A 125 -2.12 8.96 -11.21
CA GLY A 125 -3.22 8.65 -10.31
C GLY A 125 -2.99 7.42 -9.42
N PHE A 126 -1.83 6.75 -9.53
CA PHE A 126 -1.46 5.60 -8.70
C PHE A 126 -0.12 5.86 -8.02
N TYR A 127 0.04 5.34 -6.80
CA TYR A 127 1.31 5.34 -6.07
C TYR A 127 1.68 3.94 -5.59
N LYS A 128 2.93 3.75 -5.20
CA LYS A 128 3.46 2.42 -4.92
C LYS A 128 3.40 2.09 -3.43
N ILE A 129 2.93 0.87 -3.14
CA ILE A 129 3.00 0.24 -1.82
C ILE A 129 3.72 -1.11 -1.93
N PHE A 130 4.17 -1.65 -0.81
CA PHE A 130 4.87 -2.92 -0.73
C PHE A 130 4.35 -3.76 0.43
N LEU A 131 4.19 -5.07 0.21
CA LEU A 131 3.80 -6.06 1.21
C LEU A 131 4.95 -7.01 1.53
N ALA A 132 5.16 -7.25 2.82
CA ALA A 132 5.97 -8.37 3.33
C ALA A 132 5.19 -9.15 4.39
N LEU A 133 5.48 -10.46 4.51
CA LEU A 133 4.82 -11.36 5.44
C LEU A 133 5.81 -11.98 6.42
N ASP A 134 5.40 -12.04 7.67
CA ASP A 134 5.73 -13.11 8.60
C ASP A 134 4.57 -14.12 8.52
N LYS A 135 4.76 -15.22 7.77
CA LYS A 135 3.66 -16.14 7.43
C LYS A 135 3.01 -16.83 8.62
N GLU A 136 3.70 -16.85 9.75
CA GLU A 136 3.24 -17.51 10.96
C GLU A 136 2.55 -16.55 11.92
N ASN A 137 2.78 -15.23 11.76
CA ASN A 137 2.37 -14.27 12.78
C ASN A 137 1.65 -13.05 12.23
N ASP A 138 2.18 -12.37 11.17
CA ASP A 138 1.69 -11.03 10.81
C ASP A 138 2.05 -10.66 9.36
N TYR A 139 1.53 -9.54 8.92
CA TYR A 139 1.86 -8.90 7.64
C TYR A 139 2.21 -7.44 7.85
N HIS A 140 3.00 -6.88 6.92
CA HIS A 140 3.40 -5.49 7.02
C HIS A 140 3.40 -4.79 5.68
N TRP A 141 2.82 -3.56 5.67
CA TRP A 141 2.73 -2.70 4.50
C TRP A 141 3.65 -1.50 4.63
N TYR A 142 4.25 -1.14 3.50
CA TYR A 142 5.09 0.05 3.33
C TYR A 142 4.49 0.91 2.21
N ARG A 143 4.73 2.22 2.26
CA ARG A 143 4.31 3.18 1.25
C ARG A 143 5.51 3.97 0.76
N GLN A 144 5.58 4.20 -0.57
CA GLN A 144 6.49 5.18 -1.12
C GLN A 144 5.90 6.58 -0.96
N ASP A 145 6.69 7.52 -0.46
CA ASP A 145 6.31 8.91 -0.28
C ASP A 145 6.90 9.82 -1.39
N ASP A 146 6.41 11.05 -1.49
CA ASP A 146 6.81 12.03 -2.50
C ASP A 146 8.30 12.41 -2.47
N ASN A 147 8.96 12.19 -1.35
CA ASN A 147 10.42 12.38 -1.17
C ASN A 147 11.27 11.19 -1.67
N LYS A 148 10.66 10.21 -2.36
CA LYS A 148 11.22 8.94 -2.85
C LYS A 148 11.52 7.89 -1.78
N ALA A 149 11.62 8.27 -0.50
CA ALA A 149 11.81 7.33 0.58
C ALA A 149 10.56 6.47 0.80
N TRP A 150 10.74 5.38 1.52
CA TRP A 150 9.65 4.52 1.96
C TRP A 150 9.42 4.69 3.45
N SER A 151 8.17 4.63 3.85
CA SER A 151 7.77 4.75 5.23
C SER A 151 6.71 3.72 5.59
N HIS A 152 6.51 3.51 6.88
CA HIS A 152 5.54 2.56 7.39
C HIS A 152 5.05 2.95 8.78
N LYS A 153 3.97 2.30 9.22
CA LYS A 153 3.42 2.46 10.56
C LYS A 153 3.32 1.11 11.25
N PRO A 154 4.27 0.74 12.13
CA PRO A 154 4.20 -0.52 12.86
C PRO A 154 3.05 -0.51 13.88
N GLY A 155 1.98 -1.26 13.61
CA GLY A 155 0.85 -1.40 14.53
C GLY A 155 0.40 -0.09 15.18
N TYR A 156 0.42 -0.02 16.50
CA TYR A 156 0.09 1.17 17.32
C TYR A 156 1.28 2.15 17.47
N SER A 157 2.43 1.87 16.86
CA SER A 157 3.60 2.72 16.94
C SER A 157 3.52 3.92 16.00
N SER A 158 4.50 4.80 16.10
CA SER A 158 4.63 5.97 15.22
C SER A 158 4.95 5.57 13.79
N VAL A 159 4.53 6.41 12.85
CA VAL A 159 5.02 6.36 11.47
C VAL A 159 6.50 6.70 11.46
N VAL A 160 7.28 5.86 10.76
CA VAL A 160 8.72 6.01 10.59
C VAL A 160 9.12 5.70 9.14
N ASP A 161 10.29 6.17 8.75
CA ASP A 161 10.91 5.94 7.43
C ASP A 161 12.25 5.18 7.55
N VAL A 162 12.41 4.46 8.66
CA VAL A 162 13.57 3.63 8.96
C VAL A 162 13.16 2.17 9.13
N ASP A 163 14.07 1.27 8.81
CA ASP A 163 13.91 -0.19 8.94
C ASP A 163 14.21 -0.68 10.37
N ALA A 164 14.25 -2.00 10.56
CA ALA A 164 14.50 -2.62 11.86
C ALA A 164 15.93 -2.35 12.39
N GLU A 165 16.87 -1.91 11.54
CA GLU A 165 18.22 -1.49 11.91
C GLU A 165 18.37 0.04 12.01
N ASN A 166 17.27 0.80 12.03
CA ASN A 166 17.23 2.27 12.05
C ASN A 166 17.88 2.93 10.80
N LYS A 167 17.95 2.22 9.68
CA LYS A 167 18.44 2.74 8.40
C LYS A 167 17.26 3.26 7.56
N LYS A 168 17.45 4.39 6.86
CA LYS A 168 16.45 4.93 5.93
C LYS A 168 16.05 3.89 4.87
N ILE A 169 14.75 3.69 4.70
CA ILE A 169 14.21 2.73 3.74
C ILE A 169 14.22 3.33 2.35
N LYS A 170 15.14 2.86 1.51
CA LYS A 170 15.22 3.20 0.07
C LYS A 170 14.48 2.16 -0.78
N ASN A 171 14.54 0.90 -0.38
CA ASN A 171 13.85 -0.22 -0.99
C ASN A 171 13.35 -1.16 0.11
N PRO A 172 12.03 -1.25 0.37
CA PRO A 172 11.52 -2.06 1.47
C PRO A 172 11.71 -3.57 1.26
N ALA A 173 11.93 -4.04 0.02
CA ALA A 173 12.23 -5.45 -0.23
C ALA A 173 13.63 -5.85 0.25
N LEU A 174 14.56 -4.89 0.33
CA LEU A 174 15.94 -5.09 0.75
C LEU A 174 16.22 -4.61 2.19
N ALA A 175 15.30 -3.83 2.77
CA ALA A 175 15.41 -3.31 4.12
C ALA A 175 15.38 -4.43 5.18
N SER A 176 15.99 -4.21 6.33
CA SER A 176 15.86 -5.10 7.47
C SER A 176 14.42 -5.08 7.99
N ARG A 177 13.83 -6.28 8.14
CA ARG A 177 12.45 -6.44 8.60
C ARG A 177 12.34 -7.41 9.78
N ASP A 178 13.44 -7.64 10.46
CA ASP A 178 13.53 -8.46 11.66
C ASP A 178 13.47 -7.57 12.90
N TYR A 179 12.32 -7.59 13.56
CA TYR A 179 12.05 -6.85 14.79
C TYR A 179 12.16 -7.76 16.04
N GLY A 180 12.78 -8.94 15.90
CA GLY A 180 12.94 -9.94 16.95
C GLY A 180 11.69 -10.82 17.13
N TYR A 181 10.61 -10.27 17.66
CA TYR A 181 9.33 -10.98 17.86
C TYR A 181 8.49 -11.10 16.58
N LEU A 182 8.72 -10.29 15.58
CA LEU A 182 8.13 -10.35 14.24
C LEU A 182 9.25 -10.26 13.20
N ASN A 183 9.25 -11.19 12.26
CA ASN A 183 10.22 -11.19 11.16
C ASN A 183 9.50 -11.33 9.82
N TYR A 184 9.28 -10.19 9.13
CA TYR A 184 8.63 -10.13 7.82
C TYR A 184 9.57 -10.57 6.69
N LYS A 185 10.13 -11.78 6.80
CA LYS A 185 11.17 -12.34 5.90
C LYS A 185 10.69 -12.61 4.47
N THR A 186 9.36 -12.70 4.24
CA THR A 186 8.79 -13.01 2.92
C THR A 186 8.36 -11.73 2.20
N PRO A 187 9.15 -11.21 1.24
CA PRO A 187 8.72 -10.13 0.37
C PRO A 187 7.65 -10.65 -0.59
N CYS A 188 6.53 -9.95 -0.74
CA CYS A 188 5.43 -10.38 -1.57
C CYS A 188 5.39 -9.68 -2.92
N PHE A 189 5.14 -8.39 -2.93
CA PHE A 189 5.00 -7.62 -4.16
C PHE A 189 5.06 -6.11 -3.89
N PHE A 190 5.41 -5.38 -4.95
CA PHE A 190 5.07 -3.96 -5.08
C PHE A 190 3.73 -3.87 -5.83
N SER A 191 2.84 -3.04 -5.34
CA SER A 191 1.56 -2.77 -5.99
C SER A 191 1.37 -1.27 -6.17
N CYS A 192 0.83 -0.90 -7.32
CA CYS A 192 0.32 0.44 -7.59
C CYS A 192 -1.15 0.50 -7.17
N VAL A 193 -1.47 1.41 -6.25
CA VAL A 193 -2.81 1.64 -5.73
C VAL A 193 -3.32 3.01 -6.14
N ASN A 194 -4.62 3.13 -6.39
CA ASN A 194 -5.23 4.37 -6.86
C ASN A 194 -5.31 5.40 -5.73
N SER A 195 -4.75 6.59 -5.94
CA SER A 195 -4.74 7.68 -4.97
C SER A 195 -6.14 8.26 -4.68
N ASP A 196 -7.05 8.20 -5.65
CA ASP A 196 -8.39 8.80 -5.51
C ASP A 196 -9.37 7.84 -4.81
N LEU A 197 -9.21 6.53 -5.02
CA LEU A 197 -10.07 5.52 -4.37
C LEU A 197 -9.72 5.29 -2.91
N THR A 198 -8.50 5.59 -2.49
CA THR A 198 -8.14 5.53 -1.07
C THR A 198 -8.84 6.60 -0.24
N ARG A 199 -9.28 7.71 -0.86
CA ARG A 199 -10.12 8.74 -0.21
C ARG A 199 -11.57 8.31 -0.01
N SER A 200 -12.10 7.39 -0.83
CA SER A 200 -13.49 6.94 -0.74
C SER A 200 -13.75 6.00 0.45
N LEU A 201 -12.73 5.46 1.08
CA LEU A 201 -12.89 4.73 2.34
C LEU A 201 -13.36 5.64 3.48
N ASP A 202 -13.09 6.95 3.43
CA ASP A 202 -13.62 7.94 4.37
C ASP A 202 -15.15 8.02 4.30
N GLU A 203 -15.77 7.79 3.14
CA GLU A 203 -17.24 7.79 2.95
C GLU A 203 -17.86 6.50 3.51
N ILE A 204 -17.23 5.35 3.34
CA ILE A 204 -17.76 4.05 3.79
C ILE A 204 -17.83 4.00 5.31
N TYR A 205 -16.84 4.51 6.01
CA TYR A 205 -16.82 4.55 7.48
C TYR A 205 -17.70 5.65 8.09
N SER A 206 -18.14 6.63 7.31
CA SER A 206 -19.08 7.68 7.77
C SER A 206 -20.55 7.24 7.75
N ILE A 207 -20.89 6.13 7.08
CA ILE A 207 -22.26 5.61 6.93
C ILE A 207 -22.67 4.70 8.10
N GLU A 208 -21.73 4.22 8.92
CA GLU A 208 -22.01 3.37 10.09
C GLU A 208 -22.17 4.14 11.42
N LYS A 209 -22.71 5.38 11.36
CA LYS A 209 -23.07 6.15 12.55
C LYS A 209 -24.57 6.21 12.75
#